data_98597ca706f839a73c94c16499d91410
#
_entry.id   98597ca706f839a73c94c16499d91410
#
_cell.length_a   1.000
_cell.length_b   1.000
_cell.length_c   1.000
_cell.angle_alpha   90.00
_cell.angle_beta   90.00
_cell.angle_gamma   90.00
#
_symmetry.space_group_name_H-M   'P 1'
#
loop_
_entity.id
_entity.type
_entity.pdbx_description
1 polymer ?
#
loop_
_entity_poly.entity_id
_entity_poly.type
_entity_poly.pdbx_seq_one_letter_code
_entity_poly.pdbx_strand_id
1 'polypeptide(L)'
;MAAACAGAFVAVFACTQIALAVFGNTKSVASNTLSTSTMAAPTGLAAAGGANIVLTWTATATTYATGYNVLRSSTSGSGYAQIAQVTPRATVTYTDSPSAGTYYYVLQSYFQNWISANSTQATAGVSTNTGYLPCTANAQDAGGDANGYEVSPGNACANDSVFAQDVNSGTSTSTSCTAAAKDKHRFYNYGFSIAASSVINGIQVRLDALKSGTGTVPKLCVELSWDGGTTWTTAKNTATITGSEVTYTLGTTADNWGRVWASTEFSNANFRLRVIDVDNTTTQTFQLDYVAVQVTYTPP
;
A
#
# COMPACT_ATOMS: atom_id res chain seq x y z
N MET A 1 -39.81 68.95 24.58
CA MET A 1 -39.79 67.43 24.57
C MET A 1 -39.08 66.84 23.35
N ALA A 2 -38.32 67.56 22.58
CA ALA A 2 -37.57 67.02 21.43
C ALA A 2 -36.10 66.64 21.73
N ALA A 3 -35.60 66.96 22.92
CA ALA A 3 -34.21 66.67 23.27
C ALA A 3 -33.98 65.28 23.90
N ALA A 4 -35.04 64.56 24.33
CA ALA A 4 -34.89 63.27 25.01
C ALA A 4 -34.87 62.09 24.01
N CYS A 5 -35.48 62.26 22.79
CA CYS A 5 -35.44 61.17 21.79
C CYS A 5 -34.09 61.08 21.00
N ALA A 6 -33.43 62.24 20.84
CA ALA A 6 -32.10 62.24 20.18
C ALA A 6 -31.01 61.64 21.03
N GLY A 7 -31.16 61.69 22.35
CA GLY A 7 -30.20 61.07 23.27
C GLY A 7 -30.30 59.53 23.30
N ALA A 8 -31.52 58.99 23.13
CA ALA A 8 -31.69 57.53 23.13
C ALA A 8 -31.25 56.85 21.81
N PHE A 9 -31.39 57.60 20.69
CA PHE A 9 -30.93 57.05 19.38
C PHE A 9 -29.41 57.11 19.24
N VAL A 10 -28.79 58.17 19.81
CA VAL A 10 -27.37 58.24 19.90
C VAL A 10 -26.79 57.20 20.88
N ALA A 11 -27.57 56.83 21.92
CA ALA A 11 -27.16 55.79 22.85
C ALA A 11 -27.24 54.36 22.25
N VAL A 12 -28.20 54.05 21.35
CA VAL A 12 -28.26 52.73 20.70
C VAL A 12 -27.24 52.60 19.56
N PHE A 13 -26.95 53.69 18.83
CA PHE A 13 -25.84 53.73 17.89
C PHE A 13 -24.49 53.77 18.62
N ALA A 14 -24.47 54.46 19.77
CA ALA A 14 -23.30 54.41 20.66
C ALA A 14 -23.12 53.03 21.27
N CYS A 15 -24.14 52.16 21.46
CA CYS A 15 -23.91 50.85 22.07
C CYS A 15 -23.18 49.87 21.17
N THR A 16 -23.37 49.93 19.84
CA THR A 16 -22.50 49.18 18.89
C THR A 16 -21.19 49.92 18.62
N GLN A 17 -21.15 51.21 18.79
CA GLN A 17 -19.91 52.00 18.71
C GLN A 17 -19.30 52.30 20.07
N ILE A 18 -20.08 52.24 21.18
CA ILE A 18 -19.55 52.38 22.55
C ILE A 18 -18.73 51.14 22.94
N ALA A 19 -19.00 49.98 22.41
CA ALA A 19 -18.06 48.87 22.57
C ALA A 19 -16.69 49.20 21.92
N LEU A 20 -16.69 49.95 20.82
CA LEU A 20 -15.47 50.48 20.19
C LEU A 20 -14.98 51.81 20.83
N ALA A 21 -15.90 52.68 21.27
CA ALA A 21 -15.56 53.98 21.80
C ALA A 21 -15.25 53.97 23.30
N VAL A 22 -15.80 53.05 24.07
CA VAL A 22 -15.36 52.85 25.49
C VAL A 22 -13.94 52.33 25.56
N PHE A 23 -13.49 51.61 24.54
CA PHE A 23 -12.10 51.20 24.40
C PHE A 23 -11.25 52.29 23.71
N GLY A 24 -11.85 53.29 23.09
CA GLY A 24 -11.18 54.39 22.43
C GLY A 24 -11.12 55.70 23.24
N ASN A 25 -11.87 55.84 24.32
CA ASN A 25 -11.93 57.10 25.11
C ASN A 25 -11.10 56.97 26.40
N THR A 26 -9.90 57.22 26.20
CA THR A 26 -8.98 58.08 26.97
C THR A 26 -9.11 58.06 28.50
N LYS A 27 -8.89 56.95 29.07
CA LYS A 27 -7.81 56.91 30.10
C LYS A 27 -6.82 55.93 29.53
N SER A 28 -5.74 56.44 29.01
CA SER A 28 -4.59 55.61 28.69
C SER A 28 -4.13 54.98 29.99
N VAL A 29 -4.64 53.79 30.25
CA VAL A 29 -3.94 52.88 31.14
C VAL A 29 -2.72 52.48 30.29
N ALA A 30 -1.63 53.17 30.50
CA ALA A 30 -0.35 52.84 29.92
C ALA A 30 -0.15 51.35 30.19
N SER A 31 -0.08 50.54 29.15
CA SER A 31 0.10 49.09 29.13
C SER A 31 -1.13 48.17 28.97
N ASN A 32 -2.28 48.67 28.52
CA ASN A 32 -3.35 47.75 28.12
C ASN A 32 -3.25 47.40 26.61
N THR A 33 -2.40 46.44 26.27
CA THR A 33 -2.35 45.86 24.95
C THR A 33 -3.39 44.75 24.88
N LEU A 34 -4.50 44.97 24.18
CA LEU A 34 -5.34 43.86 23.71
C LEU A 34 -4.57 43.12 22.62
N SER A 35 -3.98 42.00 22.96
CA SER A 35 -3.45 41.09 21.96
C SER A 35 -4.47 40.01 21.66
N THR A 36 -4.91 39.90 20.41
CA THR A 36 -5.64 38.74 19.95
C THR A 36 -4.65 37.59 19.79
N SER A 37 -4.79 36.55 20.61
CA SER A 37 -4.00 35.35 20.48
C SER A 37 -4.56 34.52 19.31
N THR A 38 -3.76 34.20 18.33
CA THR A 38 -4.12 33.25 17.30
C THR A 38 -3.91 31.82 17.83
N MET A 39 -4.88 30.95 17.55
CA MET A 39 -4.73 29.54 17.92
C MET A 39 -3.65 28.90 17.02
N ALA A 40 -2.63 28.30 17.62
CA ALA A 40 -1.57 27.60 16.92
C ALA A 40 -2.06 26.25 16.38
N ALA A 41 -1.75 25.94 15.13
CA ALA A 41 -1.96 24.62 14.56
C ALA A 41 -1.07 23.58 15.26
N PRO A 42 -1.45 22.29 15.28
CA PRO A 42 -0.54 21.23 15.67
C PRO A 42 0.61 21.10 14.66
N THR A 43 1.75 20.57 15.10
CA THR A 43 2.95 20.43 14.28
C THR A 43 3.38 18.96 14.18
N GLY A 44 4.30 18.65 13.27
CA GLY A 44 4.87 17.30 13.16
C GLY A 44 3.84 16.23 12.77
N LEU A 45 2.77 16.60 12.05
CA LEU A 45 1.81 15.62 11.56
C LEU A 45 2.52 14.60 10.66
N ALA A 46 2.43 13.34 11.03
CA ALA A 46 2.87 12.19 10.26
C ALA A 46 1.69 11.23 10.04
N ALA A 47 1.69 10.54 8.90
CA ALA A 47 0.68 9.55 8.55
C ALA A 47 1.38 8.26 8.10
N ALA A 48 1.06 7.14 8.73
CA ALA A 48 1.56 5.82 8.38
C ALA A 48 0.43 4.97 7.77
N GLY A 49 0.63 4.51 6.54
CA GLY A 49 -0.33 3.69 5.81
C GLY A 49 -0.15 2.19 6.06
N GLY A 50 -1.11 1.42 5.60
CA GLY A 50 -1.16 -0.05 5.73
C GLY A 50 -2.58 -0.55 5.51
N ALA A 51 -3.10 -1.40 6.40
CA ALA A 51 -4.51 -1.76 6.43
C ALA A 51 -5.41 -0.59 6.88
N ASN A 52 -4.86 0.31 7.68
CA ASN A 52 -5.44 1.56 8.15
C ASN A 52 -4.40 2.66 8.06
N ILE A 53 -4.79 3.91 8.29
CA ILE A 53 -3.87 5.03 8.36
C ILE A 53 -3.81 5.53 9.81
N VAL A 54 -2.61 5.48 10.39
CA VAL A 54 -2.35 5.99 11.73
C VAL A 54 -1.71 7.37 11.62
N LEU A 55 -2.39 8.36 12.19
CA LEU A 55 -1.91 9.74 12.31
C LEU A 55 -1.26 9.95 13.67
N THR A 56 -0.14 10.64 13.69
CA THR A 56 0.54 11.10 14.91
C THR A 56 0.99 12.55 14.72
N TRP A 57 1.01 13.34 15.80
CA TRP A 57 1.41 14.73 15.74
C TRP A 57 1.96 15.24 17.07
N THR A 58 2.53 16.43 17.06
CA THR A 58 2.89 17.16 18.26
C THR A 58 1.74 18.06 18.70
N ALA A 59 1.39 18.02 19.98
CA ALA A 59 0.32 18.83 20.52
C ALA A 59 0.56 20.33 20.25
N THR A 60 -0.54 21.04 19.94
CA THR A 60 -0.48 22.50 19.75
C THR A 60 0.12 23.21 20.97
N ALA A 61 0.89 24.27 20.73
CA ALA A 61 1.39 25.14 21.78
C ALA A 61 0.27 25.92 22.53
N THR A 62 -0.90 26.02 21.93
CA THR A 62 -2.07 26.68 22.53
C THR A 62 -2.63 25.83 23.67
N THR A 63 -2.37 26.20 24.89
CA THR A 63 -2.71 25.42 26.10
C THR A 63 -4.19 25.33 26.39
N TYR A 64 -4.98 26.29 25.95
CA TYR A 64 -6.46 26.31 26.08
C TYR A 64 -7.20 25.55 24.99
N ALA A 65 -6.51 25.02 23.98
CA ALA A 65 -7.17 24.19 22.96
C ALA A 65 -7.83 22.98 23.60
N THR A 66 -9.06 22.66 23.18
CA THR A 66 -9.80 21.48 23.65
C THR A 66 -9.26 20.20 23.02
N GLY A 67 -8.88 20.26 21.74
CA GLY A 67 -8.42 19.12 20.96
C GLY A 67 -8.16 19.48 19.51
N TYR A 68 -8.38 18.52 18.62
CA TYR A 68 -8.06 18.63 17.19
C TYR A 68 -9.21 18.19 16.31
N ASN A 69 -9.46 18.91 15.22
CA ASN A 69 -10.21 18.43 14.08
C ASN A 69 -9.25 17.67 13.17
N VAL A 70 -9.61 16.47 12.80
CA VAL A 70 -8.92 15.67 11.79
C VAL A 70 -9.64 15.84 10.48
N LEU A 71 -8.95 16.31 9.45
CA LEU A 71 -9.52 16.53 8.13
C LEU A 71 -8.79 15.66 7.10
N ARG A 72 -9.55 15.09 6.19
CA ARG A 72 -9.07 14.21 5.11
C ARG A 72 -9.53 14.72 3.75
N SER A 73 -8.70 14.48 2.75
CA SER A 73 -9.03 14.64 1.33
C SER A 73 -8.44 13.50 0.50
N SER A 74 -9.05 13.21 -0.65
CA SER A 74 -8.44 12.41 -1.73
C SER A 74 -7.66 13.25 -2.73
N THR A 75 -7.64 14.59 -2.56
CA THR A 75 -6.92 15.52 -3.43
C THR A 75 -5.87 16.28 -2.65
N SER A 76 -4.63 16.29 -3.12
CA SER A 76 -3.53 17.01 -2.47
C SER A 76 -3.81 18.52 -2.42
N GLY A 77 -3.65 19.11 -1.24
CA GLY A 77 -3.72 20.55 -1.02
C GLY A 77 -5.13 21.16 -0.97
N SER A 78 -6.19 20.39 -1.22
CA SER A 78 -7.56 20.93 -1.29
C SER A 78 -8.63 19.90 -0.93
N GLY A 79 -9.90 20.35 -0.80
CA GLY A 79 -11.03 19.43 -0.61
C GLY A 79 -11.09 18.72 0.75
N TYR A 80 -10.44 19.27 1.78
CA TYR A 80 -10.43 18.68 3.11
C TYR A 80 -11.80 18.72 3.77
N ALA A 81 -12.29 17.55 4.18
CA ALA A 81 -13.49 17.40 5.00
C ALA A 81 -13.10 16.86 6.39
N GLN A 82 -13.76 17.37 7.41
CA GLN A 82 -13.56 16.88 8.77
C GLN A 82 -14.14 15.46 8.89
N ILE A 83 -13.30 14.53 9.38
CA ILE A 83 -13.66 13.13 9.59
C ILE A 83 -13.78 12.78 11.07
N ALA A 84 -13.10 13.52 11.96
CA ALA A 84 -13.14 13.29 13.39
C ALA A 84 -12.79 14.54 14.20
N GLN A 85 -13.16 14.52 15.48
CA GLN A 85 -12.61 15.37 16.54
C GLN A 85 -11.90 14.49 17.58
N VAL A 86 -10.71 14.88 17.95
CA VAL A 86 -9.87 14.18 18.92
C VAL A 86 -9.73 15.03 20.17
N THR A 87 -10.12 14.51 21.32
CA THR A 87 -10.00 15.15 22.64
C THR A 87 -9.44 14.16 23.67
N PRO A 88 -8.81 14.62 24.74
CA PRO A 88 -8.36 15.98 25.01
C PRO A 88 -7.12 16.38 24.18
N ARG A 89 -6.66 17.63 24.28
CA ARG A 89 -5.45 18.16 23.61
C ARG A 89 -4.20 17.28 23.76
N ALA A 90 -4.11 16.53 24.84
CA ALA A 90 -2.98 15.61 25.09
C ALA A 90 -3.02 14.36 24.18
N THR A 91 -4.17 14.05 23.58
CA THR A 91 -4.28 12.95 22.61
C THR A 91 -3.70 13.40 21.28
N VAL A 92 -2.64 12.72 20.85
CA VAL A 92 -1.84 13.12 19.67
C VAL A 92 -1.74 11.99 18.65
N THR A 93 -2.75 11.13 18.60
CA THR A 93 -2.87 10.04 17.64
C THR A 93 -4.33 9.84 17.24
N TYR A 94 -4.54 9.38 16.01
CA TYR A 94 -5.84 8.99 15.48
C TYR A 94 -5.67 7.91 14.41
N THR A 95 -6.55 6.92 14.38
CA THR A 95 -6.57 5.89 13.35
C THR A 95 -7.78 6.09 12.45
N ASP A 96 -7.52 6.26 11.16
CA ASP A 96 -8.52 6.31 10.10
C ASP A 96 -8.55 4.99 9.33
N SER A 97 -9.75 4.53 8.96
CA SER A 97 -9.96 3.26 8.25
C SER A 97 -10.76 3.51 6.96
N PRO A 98 -10.22 4.27 6.00
CA PRO A 98 -10.88 4.48 4.73
C PRO A 98 -10.76 3.24 3.83
N SER A 99 -11.45 3.24 2.68
CA SER A 99 -11.22 2.28 1.61
C SER A 99 -9.79 2.36 1.07
N ALA A 100 -9.36 1.36 0.28
CA ALA A 100 -8.06 1.39 -0.37
C ALA A 100 -7.93 2.64 -1.26
N GLY A 101 -6.79 3.32 -1.17
CA GLY A 101 -6.52 4.57 -1.86
C GLY A 101 -5.48 5.43 -1.16
N THR A 102 -5.09 6.53 -1.79
CA THR A 102 -4.18 7.53 -1.24
C THR A 102 -4.95 8.69 -0.66
N TYR A 103 -4.59 9.12 0.55
CA TYR A 103 -5.27 10.18 1.29
C TYR A 103 -4.31 11.22 1.83
N TYR A 104 -4.82 12.44 1.95
CA TYR A 104 -4.12 13.62 2.42
C TYR A 104 -4.80 14.12 3.68
N TYR A 105 -4.03 14.42 4.71
CA TYR A 105 -4.51 14.83 6.03
C TYR A 105 -3.95 16.17 6.44
N VAL A 106 -4.79 16.97 7.08
CA VAL A 106 -4.40 18.14 7.83
C VAL A 106 -5.13 18.15 9.16
N LEU A 107 -4.58 18.81 10.15
CA LEU A 107 -5.19 18.97 11.45
C LEU A 107 -5.40 20.46 11.76
N GLN A 108 -6.44 20.73 12.53
CA GLN A 108 -6.67 22.04 13.14
C GLN A 108 -6.81 21.85 14.65
N SER A 109 -6.22 22.72 15.44
CA SER A 109 -6.58 22.84 16.86
C SER A 109 -7.94 23.54 16.97
N TYR A 110 -8.73 23.21 17.99
CA TYR A 110 -9.98 23.89 18.23
C TYR A 110 -10.21 24.21 19.73
N PHE A 111 -10.95 25.29 19.97
CA PHE A 111 -11.52 25.65 21.26
C PHE A 111 -12.91 26.26 21.01
N GLN A 112 -13.97 25.59 21.46
CA GLN A 112 -15.34 25.98 21.12
C GLN A 112 -15.50 26.13 19.58
N ASN A 113 -15.86 27.31 19.09
CA ASN A 113 -16.01 27.62 17.67
C ASN A 113 -14.72 28.18 17.02
N TRP A 114 -13.64 28.29 17.77
CA TRP A 114 -12.35 28.75 17.23
C TRP A 114 -11.56 27.58 16.69
N ILE A 115 -11.01 27.77 15.51
CA ILE A 115 -10.13 26.82 14.85
C ILE A 115 -8.83 27.49 14.42
N SER A 116 -7.75 26.73 14.44
CA SER A 116 -6.46 27.18 13.91
C SER A 116 -6.44 27.12 12.38
N ALA A 117 -5.40 27.65 11.76
CA ALA A 117 -5.01 27.25 10.41
C ALA A 117 -4.74 25.73 10.36
N ASN A 118 -4.72 25.19 9.14
CA ASN A 118 -4.32 23.80 8.92
C ASN A 118 -2.84 23.58 9.33
N SER A 119 -2.55 22.39 9.82
CA SER A 119 -1.16 21.90 9.93
C SER A 119 -0.52 21.74 8.55
N THR A 120 0.76 21.42 8.51
CA THR A 120 1.36 20.82 7.31
C THR A 120 0.62 19.56 6.93
N GLN A 121 0.51 19.30 5.60
CA GLN A 121 -0.12 18.10 5.06
C GLN A 121 0.75 16.86 5.31
N ALA A 122 0.09 15.75 5.68
CA ALA A 122 0.68 14.42 5.63
C ALA A 122 -0.08 13.56 4.61
N THR A 123 0.60 12.56 4.04
CA THR A 123 0.05 11.67 3.01
C THR A 123 0.30 10.23 3.40
N ALA A 124 -0.72 9.39 3.27
CA ALA A 124 -0.60 7.94 3.43
C ALA A 124 -1.67 7.22 2.61
N GLY A 125 -1.46 5.91 2.37
CA GLY A 125 -2.39 5.11 1.61
C GLY A 125 -2.83 3.83 2.34
N VAL A 126 -4.03 3.37 2.01
CA VAL A 126 -4.54 2.05 2.37
C VAL A 126 -4.33 1.10 1.20
N SER A 127 -3.66 -0.02 1.46
CA SER A 127 -3.36 -1.03 0.46
C SER A 127 -4.54 -1.98 0.23
N THR A 128 -4.59 -2.56 -0.97
CA THR A 128 -5.45 -3.68 -1.35
C THR A 128 -4.62 -4.72 -2.10
N ASN A 129 -5.23 -5.82 -2.51
CA ASN A 129 -4.57 -6.83 -3.32
C ASN A 129 -5.50 -7.40 -4.41
N THR A 130 -4.92 -8.07 -5.37
CA THR A 130 -5.64 -8.68 -6.51
C THR A 130 -6.33 -10.00 -6.17
N GLY A 131 -6.11 -10.57 -4.98
CA GLY A 131 -6.29 -12.01 -4.78
C GLY A 131 -5.22 -12.81 -5.55
N TYR A 132 -5.20 -14.12 -5.33
CA TYR A 132 -4.38 -15.02 -6.14
C TYR A 132 -5.05 -15.25 -7.49
N LEU A 133 -4.44 -14.73 -8.55
CA LEU A 133 -4.89 -14.91 -9.93
C LEU A 133 -4.06 -16.01 -10.57
N PRO A 134 -4.69 -17.02 -11.22
CA PRO A 134 -3.98 -18.05 -11.97
C PRO A 134 -3.44 -17.51 -13.30
N CYS A 135 -2.47 -18.22 -13.85
CA CYS A 135 -2.10 -18.05 -15.26
C CYS A 135 -3.25 -18.49 -16.18
N THR A 136 -3.22 -18.03 -17.42
CA THR A 136 -4.08 -18.57 -18.51
C THR A 136 -3.28 -18.95 -19.74
N ALA A 137 -1.96 -18.78 -19.68
CA ALA A 137 -1.04 -19.16 -20.75
C ALA A 137 0.30 -19.58 -20.14
N ASN A 138 1.01 -20.42 -20.90
CA ASN A 138 2.31 -20.93 -20.51
C ASN A 138 3.18 -21.16 -21.76
N ALA A 139 4.48 -21.30 -21.55
CA ALA A 139 5.44 -21.70 -22.58
C ALA A 139 6.71 -22.22 -21.94
N GLN A 140 7.31 -23.22 -22.55
CA GLN A 140 8.67 -23.65 -22.19
C GLN A 140 9.68 -22.50 -22.37
N ASP A 141 10.79 -22.55 -21.63
CA ASP A 141 11.89 -21.60 -21.74
C ASP A 141 13.21 -22.36 -21.98
N ALA A 142 14.21 -21.66 -22.48
CA ALA A 142 15.51 -22.26 -22.74
C ALA A 142 16.18 -22.67 -21.41
N GLY A 143 16.66 -23.91 -21.34
CA GLY A 143 17.35 -24.51 -20.20
C GLY A 143 17.13 -26.01 -20.15
N GLY A 144 18.02 -26.75 -19.50
CA GLY A 144 17.95 -28.18 -19.40
C GLY A 144 17.97 -28.88 -20.77
N ASP A 145 16.97 -29.70 -21.06
CA ASP A 145 16.68 -30.26 -22.38
C ASP A 145 15.70 -29.39 -23.19
N ALA A 146 15.32 -28.24 -22.65
CA ALA A 146 14.44 -27.23 -23.24
C ALA A 146 12.99 -27.68 -23.47
N ASN A 147 12.48 -28.65 -22.67
CA ASN A 147 11.10 -29.10 -22.73
C ASN A 147 10.22 -28.51 -21.60
N GLY A 148 10.81 -28.08 -20.46
CA GLY A 148 10.11 -27.53 -19.31
C GLY A 148 9.05 -28.51 -18.77
N TYR A 149 7.86 -28.03 -18.45
CA TYR A 149 6.71 -28.89 -18.11
C TYR A 149 6.11 -29.46 -19.39
N GLU A 150 6.59 -30.62 -19.84
CA GLU A 150 6.22 -31.19 -21.13
C GLU A 150 4.86 -31.90 -21.13
N VAL A 151 4.35 -32.31 -19.93
CA VAL A 151 3.07 -32.99 -19.82
C VAL A 151 1.99 -32.03 -19.33
N SER A 152 1.07 -31.69 -20.18
CA SER A 152 -0.12 -30.87 -19.88
C SER A 152 0.18 -29.58 -19.07
N PRO A 153 1.13 -28.73 -19.50
CA PRO A 153 1.58 -27.58 -18.72
C PRO A 153 0.46 -26.60 -18.35
N GLY A 154 -0.64 -26.56 -19.10
CA GLY A 154 -1.82 -25.76 -18.81
C GLY A 154 -2.54 -26.14 -17.52
N ASN A 155 -2.36 -27.35 -17.02
CA ASN A 155 -2.99 -27.81 -15.78
C ASN A 155 -2.51 -26.99 -14.57
N ALA A 156 -1.30 -26.48 -14.58
CA ALA A 156 -0.79 -25.57 -13.54
C ALA A 156 -1.55 -24.23 -13.45
N CYS A 157 -2.48 -23.95 -14.34
CA CYS A 157 -3.29 -22.73 -14.32
C CYS A 157 -4.68 -22.92 -13.68
N ALA A 158 -4.96 -24.09 -13.08
CA ALA A 158 -6.22 -24.37 -12.38
C ALA A 158 -5.91 -25.15 -11.09
N ASN A 159 -6.56 -24.81 -9.99
CA ASN A 159 -6.42 -25.53 -8.72
C ASN A 159 -7.52 -26.61 -8.67
N ASP A 160 -7.24 -27.79 -9.24
CA ASP A 160 -8.23 -28.85 -9.43
C ASP A 160 -7.67 -30.27 -9.22
N SER A 161 -6.45 -30.38 -8.68
CA SER A 161 -5.71 -31.64 -8.47
C SER A 161 -5.35 -32.37 -9.77
N VAL A 162 -5.27 -31.62 -10.89
CA VAL A 162 -4.79 -32.13 -12.19
C VAL A 162 -3.46 -31.46 -12.52
N PHE A 163 -2.39 -32.23 -12.60
CA PHE A 163 -1.03 -31.70 -12.57
C PHE A 163 -0.43 -31.48 -13.96
N ALA A 164 0.25 -30.34 -14.10
CA ALA A 164 1.31 -30.20 -15.09
C ALA A 164 2.54 -30.95 -14.60
N GLN A 165 3.30 -31.62 -15.48
CA GLN A 165 4.46 -32.40 -15.08
C GLN A 165 5.69 -32.06 -15.93
N ASP A 166 6.83 -31.94 -15.23
CA ASP A 166 8.17 -32.06 -15.77
C ASP A 166 8.71 -33.44 -15.36
N VAL A 167 8.91 -34.33 -16.31
CA VAL A 167 9.24 -35.73 -16.03
C VAL A 167 10.73 -35.91 -15.74
N ASN A 168 11.58 -35.08 -16.29
CA ASN A 168 13.02 -35.05 -16.06
C ASN A 168 13.49 -33.63 -15.85
N SER A 169 13.90 -33.27 -14.64
CA SER A 169 14.24 -31.89 -14.23
C SER A 169 15.54 -31.34 -14.85
N GLY A 170 15.70 -31.50 -16.18
CA GLY A 170 16.84 -31.02 -16.95
C GLY A 170 18.04 -31.97 -16.98
N THR A 171 19.17 -31.50 -17.49
CA THR A 171 20.36 -32.30 -17.80
C THR A 171 21.47 -32.20 -16.75
N SER A 172 21.20 -31.57 -15.62
CA SER A 172 22.20 -31.32 -14.54
C SER A 172 21.66 -31.70 -13.16
N THR A 173 22.54 -32.19 -12.32
CA THR A 173 22.28 -32.48 -10.90
C THR A 173 22.49 -31.23 -10.00
N SER A 174 22.67 -30.06 -10.57
CA SER A 174 22.81 -28.82 -9.81
C SER A 174 21.54 -28.48 -9.05
N THR A 175 21.65 -28.06 -7.80
CA THR A 175 20.56 -27.55 -6.96
C THR A 175 20.47 -26.02 -6.97
N SER A 176 21.20 -25.35 -7.86
CA SER A 176 21.20 -23.90 -8.01
C SER A 176 20.10 -23.43 -8.95
N CYS A 177 19.34 -22.42 -8.52
CA CYS A 177 18.34 -21.75 -9.36
C CYS A 177 18.96 -21.06 -10.60
N THR A 178 20.27 -20.80 -10.61
CA THR A 178 20.98 -20.16 -11.73
C THR A 178 21.59 -21.13 -12.72
N ALA A 179 21.44 -22.45 -12.49
CA ALA A 179 22.03 -23.46 -13.37
C ALA A 179 21.35 -23.43 -14.75
N ALA A 180 22.16 -23.28 -15.80
CA ALA A 180 21.64 -23.20 -17.17
C ALA A 180 20.99 -24.50 -17.65
N ALA A 181 21.46 -25.65 -17.14
CA ALA A 181 21.02 -26.99 -17.52
C ALA A 181 19.85 -27.51 -16.67
N LYS A 182 19.03 -26.64 -16.14
CA LYS A 182 17.76 -26.96 -15.45
C LYS A 182 16.58 -26.52 -16.31
N ASP A 183 15.52 -27.31 -16.27
CA ASP A 183 14.31 -27.02 -17.00
C ASP A 183 13.61 -25.79 -16.46
N LYS A 184 13.01 -25.05 -17.36
CA LYS A 184 12.37 -23.77 -17.11
C LYS A 184 11.06 -23.66 -17.87
N HIS A 185 10.04 -23.19 -17.18
CA HIS A 185 8.74 -22.97 -17.80
C HIS A 185 8.17 -21.60 -17.39
N ARG A 186 7.60 -20.88 -18.35
CA ARG A 186 6.98 -19.58 -18.14
C ARG A 186 5.48 -19.73 -18.03
N PHE A 187 4.91 -19.07 -17.01
CA PHE A 187 3.46 -18.92 -16.81
C PHE A 187 3.10 -17.44 -16.87
N TYR A 188 2.02 -17.11 -17.58
CA TYR A 188 1.68 -15.71 -17.85
C TYR A 188 0.19 -15.51 -18.14
N ASN A 189 -0.21 -14.25 -18.47
CA ASN A 189 -1.59 -13.83 -18.69
C ASN A 189 -2.47 -14.01 -17.45
N TYR A 190 -2.04 -13.41 -16.34
CA TYR A 190 -2.77 -13.44 -15.07
C TYR A 190 -4.01 -12.53 -15.03
N GLY A 191 -4.17 -11.62 -16.00
CA GLY A 191 -5.34 -10.73 -16.08
C GLY A 191 -5.42 -9.72 -14.94
N PHE A 192 -4.29 -9.24 -14.43
CA PHE A 192 -4.28 -8.21 -13.38
C PHE A 192 -5.02 -6.95 -13.80
N SER A 193 -5.85 -6.43 -12.88
CA SER A 193 -6.52 -5.14 -13.00
C SER A 193 -6.02 -4.21 -11.90
N ILE A 194 -4.88 -3.58 -12.14
CA ILE A 194 -4.24 -2.63 -11.22
C ILE A 194 -4.35 -1.24 -11.83
N ALA A 195 -4.92 -0.29 -11.08
CA ALA A 195 -5.10 1.08 -11.56
C ALA A 195 -3.75 1.72 -11.92
N ALA A 196 -3.75 2.54 -12.95
CA ALA A 196 -2.55 3.30 -13.34
C ALA A 196 -2.06 4.16 -12.16
N SER A 197 -0.76 4.34 -12.06
CA SER A 197 -0.10 5.08 -10.98
C SER A 197 -0.25 4.47 -9.57
N SER A 198 -0.80 3.25 -9.43
CA SER A 198 -0.76 2.52 -8.15
C SER A 198 0.67 2.26 -7.71
N VAL A 199 0.92 2.37 -6.40
CA VAL A 199 2.19 1.97 -5.79
C VAL A 199 2.13 0.48 -5.48
N ILE A 200 3.06 -0.29 -6.05
CA ILE A 200 3.16 -1.73 -5.81
C ILE A 200 3.93 -1.96 -4.53
N ASN A 201 3.30 -2.63 -3.57
CA ASN A 201 3.84 -2.85 -2.23
C ASN A 201 4.53 -4.21 -2.11
N GLY A 202 3.96 -5.25 -2.76
CA GLY A 202 4.54 -6.58 -2.71
C GLY A 202 3.86 -7.57 -3.64
N ILE A 203 4.57 -8.67 -3.92
CA ILE A 203 4.12 -9.75 -4.80
C ILE A 203 4.29 -11.08 -4.08
N GLN A 204 3.23 -11.86 -4.05
CA GLN A 204 3.23 -13.23 -3.54
C GLN A 204 2.95 -14.20 -4.68
N VAL A 205 3.75 -15.25 -4.75
CA VAL A 205 3.56 -16.37 -5.68
C VAL A 205 3.12 -17.58 -4.88
N ARG A 206 2.02 -18.18 -5.26
CA ARG A 206 1.54 -19.48 -4.74
C ARG A 206 1.82 -20.55 -5.77
N LEU A 207 2.43 -21.64 -5.29
CA LEU A 207 2.63 -22.88 -6.03
C LEU A 207 2.03 -24.03 -5.21
N ASP A 208 1.08 -24.77 -5.79
CA ASP A 208 0.64 -26.03 -5.22
C ASP A 208 1.35 -27.15 -5.99
N ALA A 209 2.19 -27.92 -5.31
CA ALA A 209 3.17 -28.78 -5.95
C ALA A 209 3.46 -30.04 -5.14
N LEU A 210 3.85 -31.08 -5.87
CA LEU A 210 4.42 -32.30 -5.32
C LEU A 210 5.53 -32.83 -6.25
N LYS A 211 6.22 -33.86 -5.82
CA LYS A 211 7.25 -34.53 -6.61
C LYS A 211 7.04 -36.05 -6.60
N SER A 212 7.51 -36.73 -7.64
CA SER A 212 7.74 -38.18 -7.63
C SER A 212 9.14 -38.47 -8.13
N GLY A 213 9.77 -39.50 -7.56
CA GLY A 213 11.18 -39.85 -7.84
C GLY A 213 12.06 -39.85 -6.61
N THR A 214 13.35 -40.11 -6.79
CA THR A 214 14.32 -40.43 -5.71
C THR A 214 15.17 -39.23 -5.28
N GLY A 215 15.05 -38.09 -5.92
CA GLY A 215 15.79 -36.88 -5.55
C GLY A 215 15.51 -36.44 -4.11
N THR A 216 16.53 -35.94 -3.43
CA THR A 216 16.50 -35.68 -1.99
C THR A 216 16.39 -34.21 -1.62
N VAL A 217 16.60 -33.30 -2.60
CA VAL A 217 16.58 -31.86 -2.36
C VAL A 217 15.77 -31.08 -3.43
N PRO A 218 14.63 -31.65 -3.90
CA PRO A 218 13.82 -31.02 -4.94
C PRO A 218 13.25 -29.67 -4.46
N LYS A 219 13.39 -28.65 -5.28
CA LYS A 219 12.88 -27.30 -5.04
C LYS A 219 12.38 -26.69 -6.34
N LEU A 220 11.44 -25.79 -6.23
CA LEU A 220 11.03 -24.91 -7.30
C LEU A 220 11.62 -23.52 -7.06
N CYS A 221 12.38 -23.03 -8.02
CA CYS A 221 12.87 -21.67 -8.05
C CYS A 221 11.89 -20.83 -8.90
N VAL A 222 11.61 -19.62 -8.45
CA VAL A 222 10.72 -18.71 -9.14
C VAL A 222 11.42 -17.40 -9.41
N GLU A 223 11.26 -16.90 -10.62
CA GLU A 223 11.70 -15.58 -11.06
C GLU A 223 10.53 -14.84 -11.69
N LEU A 224 10.52 -13.52 -11.56
CA LEU A 224 9.50 -12.64 -12.14
C LEU A 224 10.14 -11.74 -13.20
N SER A 225 9.41 -11.50 -14.28
CA SER A 225 9.79 -10.59 -15.36
C SER A 225 8.74 -9.50 -15.54
N TRP A 226 9.18 -8.32 -16.00
CA TRP A 226 8.37 -7.11 -16.24
C TRP A 226 8.39 -6.64 -17.69
N ASP A 227 9.11 -7.35 -18.55
CA ASP A 227 9.41 -6.96 -19.95
C ASP A 227 9.20 -8.12 -20.94
N GLY A 228 8.21 -8.97 -20.65
CA GLY A 228 7.82 -10.08 -21.51
C GLY A 228 8.73 -11.31 -21.41
N GLY A 229 9.62 -11.37 -20.39
CA GLY A 229 10.52 -12.51 -20.18
C GLY A 229 11.94 -12.26 -20.70
N THR A 230 12.32 -11.02 -20.92
CA THR A 230 13.69 -10.65 -21.32
C THR A 230 14.60 -10.53 -20.09
N THR A 231 14.14 -9.84 -19.05
CA THR A 231 14.88 -9.63 -17.81
C THR A 231 14.12 -10.28 -16.62
N TRP A 232 14.86 -10.83 -15.68
CA TRP A 232 14.32 -11.59 -14.56
C TRP A 232 14.84 -11.08 -13.22
N THR A 233 14.01 -11.16 -12.19
CA THR A 233 14.44 -10.93 -10.80
C THR A 233 15.43 -12.00 -10.34
N THR A 234 16.09 -11.77 -9.21
CA THR A 234 16.77 -12.85 -8.50
C THR A 234 15.74 -13.90 -8.08
N ALA A 235 16.08 -15.18 -8.31
CA ALA A 235 15.21 -16.30 -7.98
C ALA A 235 14.97 -16.42 -6.48
N LYS A 236 13.72 -16.70 -6.10
CA LYS A 236 13.36 -17.25 -4.79
C LYS A 236 13.04 -18.72 -4.95
N ASN A 237 13.25 -19.52 -3.91
CA ASN A 237 12.97 -20.94 -3.97
C ASN A 237 12.06 -21.41 -2.83
N THR A 238 11.33 -22.49 -3.08
CA THR A 238 10.52 -23.19 -2.09
C THR A 238 11.39 -23.88 -1.03
N ALA A 239 10.77 -24.31 0.06
CA ALA A 239 11.29 -25.43 0.84
C ALA A 239 11.38 -26.68 -0.05
N THR A 240 11.98 -27.76 0.46
CA THR A 240 12.06 -29.04 -0.24
C THR A 240 10.64 -29.55 -0.57
N ILE A 241 10.41 -29.88 -1.84
CA ILE A 241 9.13 -30.42 -2.32
C ILE A 241 8.94 -31.84 -1.81
N THR A 242 7.75 -32.18 -1.37
CA THR A 242 7.39 -33.49 -0.84
C THR A 242 6.68 -34.37 -1.86
N GLY A 243 6.48 -35.65 -1.55
CA GLY A 243 5.70 -36.58 -2.38
C GLY A 243 4.19 -36.42 -2.22
N SER A 244 3.73 -35.52 -1.37
CA SER A 244 2.33 -35.11 -1.26
C SER A 244 2.22 -33.65 -1.67
N GLU A 245 1.08 -33.28 -2.23
CA GLU A 245 0.83 -31.90 -2.62
C GLU A 245 0.86 -30.96 -1.39
N VAL A 246 1.58 -29.88 -1.54
CA VAL A 246 1.72 -28.82 -0.53
C VAL A 246 1.66 -27.46 -1.22
N THR A 247 1.01 -26.50 -0.57
CA THR A 247 1.06 -25.09 -0.98
C THR A 247 2.36 -24.44 -0.51
N TYR A 248 3.11 -23.89 -1.45
CA TYR A 248 4.31 -23.08 -1.21
C TYR A 248 4.00 -21.61 -1.57
N THR A 249 4.34 -20.71 -0.66
CA THR A 249 4.20 -19.25 -0.91
C THR A 249 5.57 -18.60 -0.92
N LEU A 250 5.90 -17.88 -1.98
CA LEU A 250 7.12 -17.10 -2.12
C LEU A 250 6.79 -15.61 -2.18
N GLY A 251 7.61 -14.80 -1.51
CA GLY A 251 7.33 -13.38 -1.34
C GLY A 251 6.32 -13.08 -0.22
N THR A 252 6.01 -11.81 -0.03
CA THR A 252 5.04 -11.31 0.97
C THR A 252 4.27 -10.11 0.42
N THR A 253 3.29 -9.62 1.17
CA THR A 253 2.54 -8.39 0.85
C THR A 253 3.42 -7.13 0.83
N ALA A 254 4.66 -7.21 1.30
CA ALA A 254 5.66 -6.13 1.33
C ALA A 254 6.97 -6.49 0.60
N ASP A 255 7.02 -7.65 -0.08
CA ASP A 255 8.21 -8.09 -0.81
C ASP A 255 8.09 -7.71 -2.29
N ASN A 256 8.91 -6.78 -2.71
CA ASN A 256 8.94 -6.28 -4.08
C ASN A 256 9.92 -7.04 -5.01
N TRP A 257 10.44 -8.21 -4.57
CA TRP A 257 11.39 -9.02 -5.35
C TRP A 257 12.66 -8.27 -5.79
N GLY A 258 13.13 -7.35 -4.92
CA GLY A 258 14.38 -6.62 -5.11
C GLY A 258 14.32 -5.47 -6.13
N ARG A 259 13.13 -5.02 -6.55
CA ARG A 259 12.97 -3.89 -7.48
C ARG A 259 11.71 -3.05 -7.20
N VAL A 260 11.68 -1.85 -7.70
CA VAL A 260 10.44 -1.03 -7.77
C VAL A 260 9.66 -1.43 -9.01
N TRP A 261 8.37 -1.72 -8.85
CA TRP A 261 7.46 -2.11 -9.92
C TRP A 261 6.54 -0.96 -10.31
N ALA A 262 6.34 -0.77 -11.61
CA ALA A 262 5.28 0.09 -12.13
C ALA A 262 3.99 -0.72 -12.34
N SER A 263 2.82 -0.12 -12.10
CA SER A 263 1.52 -0.80 -12.31
C SER A 263 1.33 -1.30 -13.75
N THR A 264 1.91 -0.61 -14.73
CA THR A 264 1.85 -0.97 -16.17
C THR A 264 2.64 -2.24 -16.51
N GLU A 265 3.57 -2.66 -15.66
CA GLU A 265 4.37 -3.87 -15.86
C GLU A 265 3.57 -5.16 -15.59
N PHE A 266 2.40 -5.06 -14.96
CA PHE A 266 1.50 -6.19 -14.71
C PHE A 266 0.53 -6.49 -15.86
N SER A 267 0.74 -5.91 -17.03
CA SER A 267 -0.02 -6.25 -18.23
C SER A 267 0.27 -7.68 -18.70
N ASN A 268 -0.69 -8.29 -19.41
CA ASN A 268 -0.50 -9.61 -20.03
C ASN A 268 0.67 -9.66 -21.04
N ALA A 269 1.08 -8.52 -21.58
CA ALA A 269 2.25 -8.43 -22.47
C ALA A 269 3.58 -8.50 -21.71
N ASN A 270 3.63 -7.95 -20.48
CA ASN A 270 4.86 -7.68 -19.78
C ASN A 270 5.16 -8.68 -18.64
N PHE A 271 4.18 -8.94 -17.79
CA PHE A 271 4.42 -9.78 -16.60
C PHE A 271 4.56 -11.26 -16.96
N ARG A 272 5.63 -11.88 -16.48
CA ARG A 272 5.89 -13.33 -16.60
C ARG A 272 6.38 -13.87 -15.26
N LEU A 273 5.99 -15.08 -14.97
CA LEU A 273 6.57 -15.89 -13.90
C LEU A 273 7.29 -17.06 -14.58
N ARG A 274 8.50 -17.36 -14.13
CA ARG A 274 9.27 -18.51 -14.56
C ARG A 274 9.50 -19.44 -13.38
N VAL A 275 9.15 -20.71 -13.54
CA VAL A 275 9.51 -21.80 -12.63
C VAL A 275 10.74 -22.48 -13.18
N ILE A 276 11.67 -22.86 -12.30
CA ILE A 276 12.89 -23.59 -12.59
C ILE A 276 12.94 -24.76 -11.62
N ASP A 277 13.03 -25.97 -12.14
CA ASP A 277 13.04 -27.19 -11.36
C ASP A 277 14.47 -27.60 -11.00
N VAL A 278 14.77 -27.71 -9.72
CA VAL A 278 16.12 -28.04 -9.25
C VAL A 278 16.09 -29.22 -8.29
N ASP A 279 16.98 -30.19 -8.55
CA ASP A 279 17.25 -31.32 -7.66
C ASP A 279 18.67 -31.85 -7.89
N ASN A 280 19.13 -32.73 -7.02
CA ASN A 280 20.39 -33.43 -7.13
C ASN A 280 20.33 -34.68 -8.05
N THR A 281 19.26 -34.85 -8.81
CA THR A 281 19.10 -35.87 -9.85
C THR A 281 18.46 -35.26 -11.09
N THR A 282 18.65 -35.89 -12.24
CA THR A 282 18.02 -35.49 -13.51
C THR A 282 16.75 -36.29 -13.81
N THR A 283 16.39 -37.24 -12.98
CA THR A 283 15.22 -38.14 -13.19
C THR A 283 14.06 -37.80 -12.23
N GLN A 284 14.11 -36.65 -11.60
CA GLN A 284 13.06 -36.18 -10.71
C GLN A 284 11.87 -35.70 -11.54
N THR A 285 10.68 -36.15 -11.21
CA THR A 285 9.44 -35.57 -11.77
C THR A 285 8.89 -34.51 -10.81
N PHE A 286 8.69 -33.31 -11.31
CA PHE A 286 7.96 -32.24 -10.64
C PHE A 286 6.54 -32.15 -11.15
N GLN A 287 5.61 -31.85 -10.25
CA GLN A 287 4.20 -31.76 -10.55
C GLN A 287 3.62 -30.47 -9.96
N LEU A 288 2.95 -29.69 -10.80
CA LEU A 288 2.30 -28.43 -10.41
C LEU A 288 0.80 -28.54 -10.66
N ASP A 289 0.00 -28.38 -9.60
CA ASP A 289 -1.44 -28.19 -9.72
C ASP A 289 -1.78 -26.72 -9.94
N TYR A 290 -1.07 -25.80 -9.23
CA TYR A 290 -1.45 -24.40 -9.26
C TYR A 290 -0.26 -23.45 -9.25
N VAL A 291 -0.29 -22.47 -10.16
CA VAL A 291 0.63 -21.33 -10.23
C VAL A 291 -0.19 -20.05 -10.26
N ALA A 292 -0.20 -19.33 -9.14
CA ALA A 292 -0.95 -18.10 -9.01
C ALA A 292 -0.12 -16.97 -8.41
N VAL A 293 -0.48 -15.74 -8.74
CA VAL A 293 0.20 -14.54 -8.30
C VAL A 293 -0.80 -13.58 -7.67
N GLN A 294 -0.44 -13.04 -6.50
CA GLN A 294 -1.15 -11.97 -5.84
C GLN A 294 -0.27 -10.72 -5.78
N VAL A 295 -0.81 -9.59 -6.17
CA VAL A 295 -0.13 -8.29 -6.08
C VAL A 295 -0.82 -7.44 -5.04
N THR A 296 -0.05 -6.96 -4.06
CA THR A 296 -0.50 -5.97 -3.06
C THR A 296 -0.07 -4.58 -3.52
N TYR A 297 -1.01 -3.65 -3.55
CA TYR A 297 -0.77 -2.29 -4.05
C TYR A 297 -1.63 -1.26 -3.33
N THR A 298 -1.20 0.01 -3.38
CA THR A 298 -1.97 1.17 -2.92
C THR A 298 -2.45 1.91 -4.16
N PRO A 299 -3.77 2.03 -4.40
CA PRO A 299 -4.32 2.85 -5.47
C PRO A 299 -3.98 4.35 -5.31
N PRO A 300 -4.01 5.12 -6.41
CA PRO A 300 -3.77 6.57 -6.38
C PRO A 300 -4.78 7.34 -5.56
#